data_376a9523c54a20c7de22343165d1a8e0
#
_entry.id   376a9523c54a20c7de22343165d1a8e0
#
_cell.length_a   1.000
_cell.length_b   1.000
_cell.length_c   1.000
_cell.angle_alpha   90.00
_cell.angle_beta   90.00
_cell.angle_gamma   90.00
#
_symmetry.space_group_name_H-M   'P 1'
#
loop_
_entity.id
_entity.type
_entity.pdbx_description
1 polymer ?
#
loop_
_entity_poly.entity_id
_entity_poly.type
_entity_poly.pdbx_seq_one_letter_code
_entity_poly.pdbx_strand_id
1 'polypeptide(L)'
;KTIMNYKKLGNTDLDVSTICLGTMTWGEQNTQEEGFEQMNYALDQGVNFWDTAELYSVPPKEETYGHTEVIIGNWFKKSKKRDKVILASKVAGPMRAYLRGGGNNYGIDKMTQAVEDSLKRLQTDYIDLYQLHWPERNTNMFGRLGYEHKDNGEWNKFEDVLGNLKRFVD
;
A
#
# COMPACT_ATOMS: atom_id res chain seq x y z
N LYS A 1 -16.70 8.44 -25.52
CA LYS A 1 -15.80 8.39 -24.35
C LYS A 1 -16.66 8.28 -23.10
N THR A 2 -16.48 7.26 -22.31
CA THR A 2 -17.09 7.15 -20.99
C THR A 2 -16.47 8.28 -20.13
N ILE A 3 -17.31 9.15 -19.57
CA ILE A 3 -16.83 10.21 -18.67
C ILE A 3 -16.54 9.56 -17.32
N MET A 4 -15.30 9.67 -16.82
CA MET A 4 -14.96 9.19 -15.48
C MET A 4 -15.69 10.04 -14.44
N ASN A 5 -16.32 9.40 -13.47
CA ASN A 5 -16.93 10.06 -12.33
C ASN A 5 -15.92 10.15 -11.17
N TYR A 6 -15.97 11.24 -10.45
CA TYR A 6 -15.13 11.49 -9.28
C TYR A 6 -16.00 11.74 -8.04
N LYS A 7 -15.43 11.45 -6.88
CA LYS A 7 -16.04 11.74 -5.57
C LYS A 7 -14.95 12.07 -4.55
N LYS A 8 -15.33 12.78 -3.51
CA LYS A 8 -14.42 13.03 -2.37
C LYS A 8 -14.08 11.72 -1.65
N LEU A 9 -12.82 11.56 -1.29
CA LEU A 9 -12.36 10.46 -0.43
C LEU A 9 -12.68 10.81 1.04
N GLY A 10 -13.81 10.31 1.52
CA GLY A 10 -14.31 10.65 2.86
C GLY A 10 -14.49 12.16 3.04
N ASN A 11 -13.95 12.71 4.12
CA ASN A 11 -14.01 14.13 4.47
C ASN A 11 -12.75 14.91 4.02
N THR A 12 -11.98 14.36 3.11
CA THR A 12 -10.76 14.99 2.57
C THR A 12 -11.07 15.87 1.35
N ASP A 13 -10.08 16.66 0.94
CA ASP A 13 -10.16 17.43 -0.32
C ASP A 13 -9.79 16.62 -1.56
N LEU A 14 -9.44 15.34 -1.42
CA LEU A 14 -9.03 14.47 -2.51
C LEU A 14 -10.23 14.04 -3.36
N ASP A 15 -10.21 14.39 -4.65
CA ASP A 15 -11.19 13.95 -5.64
C ASP A 15 -10.67 12.68 -6.34
N VAL A 16 -11.19 11.53 -5.94
CA VAL A 16 -10.79 10.23 -6.49
C VAL A 16 -11.75 9.75 -7.56
N SER A 17 -11.23 9.13 -8.61
CA SER A 17 -12.03 8.39 -9.57
C SER A 17 -12.82 7.28 -8.88
N THR A 18 -14.05 7.04 -9.33
CA THR A 18 -14.91 5.97 -8.77
C THR A 18 -14.39 4.56 -9.07
N ILE A 19 -13.44 4.45 -9.99
CA ILE A 19 -12.64 3.25 -10.27
C ILE A 19 -11.26 3.45 -9.69
N CYS A 20 -10.74 2.44 -8.98
CA CYS A 20 -9.39 2.41 -8.45
C CYS A 20 -8.55 1.38 -9.22
N LEU A 21 -7.33 1.74 -9.59
CA LEU A 21 -6.37 0.83 -10.21
C LEU A 21 -5.68 0.01 -9.13
N GLY A 22 -5.96 -1.30 -9.06
CA GLY A 22 -5.19 -2.24 -8.25
C GLY A 22 -3.89 -2.64 -8.96
N THR A 23 -2.83 -2.88 -8.19
CA THR A 23 -1.48 -3.04 -8.74
C THR A 23 -0.76 -4.31 -8.29
N MET A 24 -1.39 -5.15 -7.50
CA MET A 24 -0.76 -6.24 -6.74
C MET A 24 -0.06 -7.32 -7.56
N THR A 25 -0.24 -7.36 -8.86
CA THR A 25 0.33 -8.40 -9.74
C THR A 25 1.64 -7.98 -10.40
N TRP A 26 1.97 -6.69 -10.38
CA TRP A 26 3.16 -6.16 -11.05
C TRP A 26 4.45 -6.51 -10.29
N GLY A 27 5.37 -7.14 -11.00
CA GLY A 27 6.63 -7.60 -10.48
C GLY A 27 6.68 -9.10 -10.14
N GLU A 28 5.55 -9.81 -10.31
CA GLU A 28 5.47 -11.27 -10.18
C GLU A 28 4.68 -11.89 -11.33
N GLN A 29 3.41 -11.52 -11.52
CA GLN A 29 2.55 -12.04 -12.58
C GLN A 29 2.61 -11.18 -13.85
N ASN A 30 2.91 -9.91 -13.70
CA ASN A 30 3.08 -8.96 -14.80
C ASN A 30 4.47 -8.30 -14.72
N THR A 31 5.00 -7.96 -15.90
CA THR A 31 6.25 -7.23 -16.03
C THR A 31 6.10 -5.75 -15.68
N GLN A 32 7.23 -5.04 -15.56
CA GLN A 32 7.23 -3.59 -15.40
C GLN A 32 6.62 -2.89 -16.60
N GLU A 33 6.90 -3.38 -17.81
CA GLU A 33 6.39 -2.83 -19.07
C GLU A 33 4.87 -2.91 -19.13
N GLU A 34 4.30 -4.06 -18.79
CA GLU A 34 2.85 -4.25 -18.69
C GLU A 34 2.23 -3.33 -17.62
N GLY A 35 2.89 -3.18 -16.47
CA GLY A 35 2.49 -2.21 -15.43
C GLY A 35 2.48 -0.78 -15.96
N PHE A 36 3.48 -0.38 -16.74
CA PHE A 36 3.56 0.95 -17.35
C PHE A 36 2.43 1.18 -18.36
N GLU A 37 2.11 0.20 -19.18
CA GLU A 37 0.97 0.27 -20.11
C GLU A 37 -0.34 0.45 -19.37
N GLN A 38 -0.56 -0.32 -18.30
CA GLN A 38 -1.77 -0.23 -17.48
C GLN A 38 -1.88 1.14 -16.78
N MET A 39 -0.80 1.66 -16.21
CA MET A 39 -0.76 2.99 -15.58
C MET A 39 -1.06 4.11 -16.58
N ASN A 40 -0.44 4.07 -17.76
CA ASN A 40 -0.70 5.04 -18.83
C ASN A 40 -2.16 5.00 -19.26
N TYR A 41 -2.67 3.81 -19.54
CA TYR A 41 -4.06 3.62 -19.98
C TYR A 41 -5.05 4.09 -18.90
N ALA A 42 -4.84 3.71 -17.64
CA ALA A 42 -5.70 4.10 -16.53
C ALA A 42 -5.79 5.63 -16.42
N LEU A 43 -4.64 6.31 -16.43
CA LEU A 43 -4.60 7.77 -16.33
C LEU A 43 -5.24 8.45 -17.55
N ASP A 44 -5.03 7.93 -18.76
CA ASP A 44 -5.65 8.43 -19.98
C ASP A 44 -7.19 8.25 -19.98
N GLN A 45 -7.71 7.26 -19.24
CA GLN A 45 -9.15 7.07 -19.01
C GLN A 45 -9.68 7.86 -17.80
N GLY A 46 -8.83 8.63 -17.12
CA GLY A 46 -9.20 9.45 -15.96
C GLY A 46 -9.19 8.70 -14.63
N VAL A 47 -8.62 7.49 -14.56
CA VAL A 47 -8.44 6.73 -13.30
C VAL A 47 -7.22 7.29 -12.57
N ASN A 48 -7.46 8.18 -11.62
CA ASN A 48 -6.40 8.84 -10.85
C ASN A 48 -6.14 8.21 -9.48
N PHE A 49 -6.96 7.27 -9.02
CA PHE A 49 -6.83 6.60 -7.73
C PHE A 49 -6.18 5.23 -7.89
N TRP A 50 -4.99 5.03 -7.30
CA TRP A 50 -4.20 3.80 -7.44
C TRP A 50 -3.91 3.21 -6.07
N ASP A 51 -4.01 1.87 -5.97
CA ASP A 51 -3.80 1.13 -4.74
C ASP A 51 -2.64 0.16 -4.88
N THR A 52 -1.66 0.30 -4.00
CA THR A 52 -0.51 -0.58 -3.87
C THR A 52 -0.29 -0.97 -2.40
N ALA A 53 0.80 -1.67 -2.09
CA ALA A 53 1.19 -2.02 -0.74
C ALA A 53 2.68 -2.37 -0.65
N GLU A 54 3.26 -2.19 0.54
CA GLU A 54 4.61 -2.64 0.88
C GLU A 54 4.83 -4.12 0.52
N LEU A 55 3.83 -4.98 0.83
CA LEU A 55 3.93 -6.43 0.65
C LEU A 55 3.93 -6.86 -0.82
N TYR A 56 3.38 -6.04 -1.74
CA TYR A 56 3.21 -6.46 -3.14
C TYR A 56 4.56 -6.58 -3.85
N SER A 57 4.71 -7.55 -4.70
CA SER A 57 3.71 -8.24 -5.54
C SER A 57 3.10 -9.49 -4.88
N VAL A 58 2.04 -10.02 -5.52
CA VAL A 58 1.31 -11.23 -5.12
C VAL A 58 1.50 -12.32 -6.20
N PRO A 59 1.77 -13.58 -5.79
CA PRO A 59 1.89 -14.10 -4.42
C PRO A 59 3.09 -13.50 -3.67
N PRO A 60 2.94 -13.19 -2.36
CA PRO A 60 4.00 -12.51 -1.60
C PRO A 60 5.16 -13.48 -1.30
N LYS A 61 6.38 -13.05 -1.67
CA LYS A 61 7.65 -13.74 -1.45
C LYS A 61 8.69 -12.77 -0.92
N GLU A 62 9.72 -13.29 -0.26
CA GLU A 62 10.83 -12.47 0.24
C GLU A 62 11.57 -11.77 -0.89
N GLU A 63 11.74 -12.45 -2.03
CA GLU A 63 12.49 -11.93 -3.18
C GLU A 63 11.75 -10.84 -3.95
N THR A 64 10.43 -10.78 -3.84
CA THR A 64 9.59 -9.90 -4.69
C THR A 64 8.78 -8.87 -3.92
N TYR A 65 8.80 -8.89 -2.57
CA TYR A 65 8.09 -7.86 -1.82
C TYR A 65 8.65 -6.45 -2.11
N GLY A 66 7.76 -5.49 -2.22
CA GLY A 66 8.11 -4.12 -2.59
C GLY A 66 8.31 -3.89 -4.09
N HIS A 67 8.38 -4.93 -4.93
CA HIS A 67 8.61 -4.77 -6.36
C HIS A 67 7.51 -3.94 -7.04
N THR A 68 6.25 -4.08 -6.65
CA THR A 68 5.17 -3.27 -7.21
C THR A 68 5.37 -1.78 -6.94
N GLU A 69 5.78 -1.41 -5.73
CA GLU A 69 6.11 -0.01 -5.41
C GLU A 69 7.33 0.49 -6.20
N VAL A 70 8.34 -0.35 -6.44
CA VAL A 70 9.49 -0.01 -7.29
C VAL A 70 9.05 0.28 -8.74
N ILE A 71 8.16 -0.55 -9.30
CA ILE A 71 7.62 -0.35 -10.65
C ILE A 71 6.85 0.97 -10.75
N ILE A 72 6.01 1.27 -9.76
CA ILE A 72 5.27 2.54 -9.70
C ILE A 72 6.24 3.72 -9.58
N GLY A 73 7.25 3.62 -8.72
CA GLY A 73 8.28 4.64 -8.56
C GLY A 73 9.07 4.92 -9.85
N ASN A 74 9.44 3.85 -10.57
CA ASN A 74 10.09 3.97 -11.89
C ASN A 74 9.19 4.69 -12.90
N TRP A 75 7.88 4.42 -12.86
CA TRP A 75 6.92 5.12 -13.72
C TRP A 75 6.80 6.60 -13.33
N PHE A 76 6.72 6.94 -12.04
CA PHE A 76 6.69 8.35 -11.59
C PHE A 76 7.93 9.10 -12.06
N LYS A 77 9.11 8.49 -11.89
CA LYS A 77 10.37 9.09 -12.35
C LYS A 77 10.40 9.35 -13.85
N LYS A 78 9.91 8.38 -14.64
CA LYS A 78 9.89 8.46 -16.11
C LYS A 78 8.82 9.42 -16.62
N SER A 79 7.60 9.32 -16.09
CA SER A 79 6.44 10.09 -16.57
C SER A 79 6.40 11.52 -16.09
N LYS A 80 6.98 11.81 -14.91
CA LYS A 80 6.85 13.09 -14.18
C LYS A 80 5.40 13.45 -13.83
N LYS A 81 4.54 12.44 -13.64
CA LYS A 81 3.08 12.61 -13.40
C LYS A 81 2.66 12.20 -11.98
N ARG A 82 3.56 12.29 -10.98
CA ARG A 82 3.21 11.94 -9.59
C ARG A 82 2.02 12.75 -9.08
N ASP A 83 1.97 14.03 -9.42
CA ASP A 83 0.91 14.98 -9.04
C ASP A 83 -0.46 14.70 -9.70
N LYS A 84 -0.54 13.79 -10.65
CA LYS A 84 -1.79 13.38 -11.31
C LYS A 84 -2.43 12.15 -10.67
N VAL A 85 -1.75 11.54 -9.70
CA VAL A 85 -2.17 10.28 -9.09
C VAL A 85 -2.39 10.48 -7.60
N ILE A 86 -3.53 10.02 -7.12
CA ILE A 86 -3.82 9.84 -5.70
C ILE A 86 -3.43 8.40 -5.38
N LEU A 87 -2.33 8.25 -4.62
CA LEU A 87 -1.71 6.97 -4.36
C LEU A 87 -2.04 6.48 -2.95
N ALA A 88 -2.63 5.29 -2.87
CA ALA A 88 -2.78 4.54 -1.64
C ALA A 88 -1.67 3.49 -1.52
N SER A 89 -1.02 3.41 -0.35
CA SER A 89 -0.17 2.28 0.00
C SER A 89 -0.50 1.77 1.41
N LYS A 90 0.12 0.65 1.81
CA LYS A 90 -0.26 -0.05 3.04
C LYS A 90 0.97 -0.59 3.75
N VAL A 91 1.02 -0.41 5.08
CA VAL A 91 1.97 -1.13 5.91
C VAL A 91 1.49 -2.56 6.15
N ALA A 92 2.36 -3.53 5.92
CA ALA A 92 2.08 -4.93 6.23
C ALA A 92 2.03 -5.16 7.74
N GLY A 93 1.04 -5.90 8.20
CA GLY A 93 0.92 -6.32 9.59
C GLY A 93 1.85 -7.48 9.95
N PRO A 94 1.63 -8.14 11.09
CA PRO A 94 2.44 -9.27 11.56
C PRO A 94 2.35 -10.50 10.65
N MET A 95 3.12 -11.54 10.98
CA MET A 95 3.15 -12.87 10.33
C MET A 95 3.95 -12.98 9.02
N ARG A 96 4.79 -12.01 8.68
CA ARG A 96 5.76 -12.10 7.57
C ARG A 96 7.17 -11.85 8.11
N ALA A 97 7.89 -12.93 8.39
CA ALA A 97 9.18 -12.87 9.06
C ALA A 97 10.28 -12.14 8.27
N TYR A 98 10.18 -12.10 6.95
CA TYR A 98 11.14 -11.45 6.08
C TYR A 98 10.95 -9.93 5.95
N LEU A 99 9.79 -9.40 6.32
CA LEU A 99 9.56 -7.96 6.23
C LEU A 99 10.34 -7.23 7.33
N ARG A 100 11.09 -6.21 6.94
CA ARG A 100 11.81 -5.30 7.86
C ARG A 100 12.65 -6.03 8.93
N GLY A 101 13.28 -7.16 8.54
CA GLY A 101 14.09 -7.97 9.46
C GLY A 101 13.28 -8.76 10.49
N GLY A 102 12.01 -8.98 10.26
CA GLY A 102 11.09 -9.69 11.16
C GLY A 102 10.52 -8.81 12.28
N GLY A 103 9.66 -9.40 13.11
CA GLY A 103 9.02 -8.70 14.23
C GLY A 103 8.15 -7.51 13.79
N ASN A 104 7.57 -7.59 12.60
CA ASN A 104 6.70 -6.53 12.10
C ASN A 104 5.41 -6.46 12.91
N ASN A 105 5.24 -5.32 13.50
CA ASN A 105 4.08 -4.88 14.26
C ASN A 105 3.78 -3.41 13.89
N TYR A 106 2.77 -2.85 14.49
CA TYR A 106 2.42 -1.44 14.29
C TYR A 106 3.01 -0.51 15.36
N GLY A 107 4.14 -0.89 15.97
CA GLY A 107 4.96 0.02 16.75
C GLY A 107 5.55 1.13 15.88
N ILE A 108 5.79 2.30 16.49
CA ILE A 108 6.20 3.50 15.75
C ILE A 108 7.47 3.28 14.91
N ASP A 109 8.48 2.58 15.45
CA ASP A 109 9.73 2.35 14.74
C ASP A 109 9.53 1.49 13.48
N LYS A 110 8.72 0.43 13.58
CA LYS A 110 8.41 -0.46 12.45
C LYS A 110 7.53 0.23 11.40
N MET A 111 6.59 1.05 11.83
CA MET A 111 5.75 1.83 10.92
C MET A 111 6.55 2.92 10.22
N THR A 112 7.45 3.62 10.93
CA THR A 112 8.34 4.62 10.35
C THR A 112 9.24 4.00 9.28
N GLN A 113 9.89 2.87 9.60
CA GLN A 113 10.69 2.14 8.62
C GLN A 113 9.87 1.75 7.39
N ALA A 114 8.64 1.25 7.58
CA ALA A 114 7.77 0.85 6.47
C ALA A 114 7.43 2.03 5.54
N VAL A 115 7.03 3.16 6.11
CA VAL A 115 6.71 4.39 5.36
C VAL A 115 7.93 4.90 4.58
N GLU A 116 9.08 5.02 5.25
CA GLU A 116 10.31 5.51 4.62
C GLU A 116 10.78 4.61 3.49
N ASP A 117 10.72 3.30 3.69
CA ASP A 117 11.10 2.34 2.66
C ASP A 117 10.10 2.33 1.48
N SER A 118 8.80 2.51 1.74
CA SER A 118 7.80 2.69 0.68
C SER A 118 8.05 3.99 -0.10
N LEU A 119 8.33 5.11 0.55
CA LEU A 119 8.65 6.37 -0.13
C LEU A 119 9.89 6.25 -1.01
N LYS A 120 10.94 5.55 -0.56
CA LYS A 120 12.14 5.26 -1.37
C LYS A 120 11.81 4.43 -2.60
N ARG A 121 11.03 3.32 -2.44
CA ARG A 121 10.63 2.47 -3.57
C ARG A 121 9.76 3.22 -4.57
N LEU A 122 8.81 4.00 -4.07
CA LEU A 122 7.90 4.83 -4.87
C LEU A 122 8.57 6.07 -5.49
N GLN A 123 9.78 6.43 -5.06
CA GLN A 123 10.53 7.60 -5.51
C GLN A 123 9.70 8.89 -5.41
N THR A 124 9.03 9.08 -4.30
CA THR A 124 8.18 10.24 -3.96
C THR A 124 8.38 10.60 -2.49
N ASP A 125 8.04 11.80 -2.11
CA ASP A 125 8.12 12.32 -0.75
C ASP A 125 6.78 12.29 -0.01
N TYR A 126 5.71 11.82 -0.65
CA TYR A 126 4.39 11.68 -0.02
C TYR A 126 3.58 10.51 -0.56
N ILE A 127 2.68 10.00 0.28
CA ILE A 127 1.63 9.03 -0.04
C ILE A 127 0.30 9.68 0.34
N ASP A 128 -0.70 9.63 -0.54
CA ASP A 128 -1.97 10.33 -0.32
C ASP A 128 -2.89 9.61 0.68
N LEU A 129 -2.86 8.28 0.69
CA LEU A 129 -3.60 7.44 1.63
C LEU A 129 -2.72 6.32 2.15
N TYR A 130 -2.47 6.27 3.47
CA TYR A 130 -1.69 5.20 4.08
C TYR A 130 -2.58 4.32 4.96
N GLN A 131 -2.50 3.00 4.76
CA GLN A 131 -3.44 2.03 5.31
C GLN A 131 -2.73 0.97 6.15
N LEU A 132 -3.43 0.42 7.13
CA LEU A 132 -3.06 -0.84 7.78
C LEU A 132 -3.55 -2.00 6.91
N HIS A 133 -2.63 -2.87 6.44
CA HIS A 133 -3.00 -3.91 5.46
C HIS A 133 -3.88 -5.02 6.06
N TRP A 134 -3.65 -5.36 7.33
CA TRP A 134 -4.51 -6.24 8.13
C TRP A 134 -4.31 -5.95 9.62
N PRO A 135 -5.24 -6.39 10.49
CA PRO A 135 -5.16 -6.05 11.91
C PRO A 135 -3.98 -6.73 12.62
N GLU A 136 -3.43 -6.04 13.61
CA GLU A 136 -2.45 -6.56 14.57
C GLU A 136 -3.19 -7.24 15.72
N ARG A 137 -3.63 -8.45 15.48
CA ARG A 137 -4.31 -9.29 16.49
C ARG A 137 -4.34 -10.74 16.05
N ASN A 138 -4.58 -11.65 17.00
CA ASN A 138 -4.87 -13.04 16.66
C ASN A 138 -6.22 -13.13 15.95
N THR A 139 -6.16 -13.54 14.69
CA THR A 139 -7.34 -13.83 13.89
C THR A 139 -6.94 -14.72 12.73
N ASN A 140 -7.91 -15.37 12.13
CA ASN A 140 -7.69 -16.04 10.86
C ASN A 140 -7.67 -14.99 9.73
N MET A 141 -6.69 -15.11 8.87
CA MET A 141 -6.51 -14.26 7.71
C MET A 141 -6.23 -15.11 6.47
N PHE A 142 -6.50 -14.56 5.30
CA PHE A 142 -6.15 -15.17 4.01
C PHE A 142 -6.74 -16.59 3.82
N GLY A 143 -8.01 -16.77 4.18
CA GLY A 143 -8.76 -18.02 3.94
C GLY A 143 -8.45 -19.16 4.90
N ARG A 144 -7.71 -18.93 5.98
CA ARG A 144 -7.53 -19.95 7.03
C ARG A 144 -8.81 -20.19 7.78
N LEU A 145 -9.16 -21.45 7.96
CA LEU A 145 -10.30 -21.92 8.78
C LEU A 145 -9.81 -22.40 10.15
N GLY A 146 -10.76 -22.66 11.06
CA GLY A 146 -10.47 -23.25 12.37
C GLY A 146 -9.81 -22.25 13.34
N TYR A 147 -10.49 -21.14 13.63
CA TYR A 147 -9.99 -20.15 14.59
C TYR A 147 -9.91 -20.73 16.00
N GLU A 148 -8.74 -20.62 16.60
CA GLU A 148 -8.47 -20.90 18.00
C GLU A 148 -8.07 -19.60 18.70
N HIS A 149 -8.83 -19.21 19.71
CA HIS A 149 -8.55 -17.98 20.45
C HIS A 149 -7.22 -18.08 21.22
N LYS A 150 -6.37 -17.06 21.06
CA LYS A 150 -5.16 -16.89 21.85
C LYS A 150 -5.08 -15.44 22.30
N ASP A 151 -4.89 -15.25 23.60
CA ASP A 151 -4.61 -13.92 24.12
C ASP A 151 -3.23 -13.44 23.66
N ASN A 152 -3.16 -12.18 23.26
CA ASN A 152 -1.95 -11.51 22.81
C ASN A 152 -1.68 -10.26 23.62
N GLY A 153 -1.09 -10.42 24.76
CA GLY A 153 -0.62 -9.28 25.57
C GLY A 153 0.51 -8.47 24.92
N GLU A 154 1.07 -8.95 23.82
CA GLU A 154 2.24 -8.35 23.15
C GLU A 154 1.88 -7.43 21.96
N TRP A 155 0.62 -7.40 21.53
CA TRP A 155 0.20 -6.53 20.44
C TRP A 155 0.04 -5.07 20.89
N ASN A 156 0.33 -4.14 19.97
CA ASN A 156 0.08 -2.72 20.24
C ASN A 156 -1.43 -2.47 20.43
N LYS A 157 -1.77 -1.59 21.36
CA LYS A 157 -3.15 -1.15 21.51
C LYS A 157 -3.58 -0.36 20.26
N PHE A 158 -4.82 -0.50 19.88
CA PHE A 158 -5.32 0.15 18.65
C PHE A 158 -5.20 1.68 18.72
N GLU A 159 -5.42 2.28 19.88
CA GLU A 159 -5.26 3.70 20.14
C GLU A 159 -3.81 4.17 19.90
N ASP A 160 -2.83 3.38 20.31
CA ASP A 160 -1.41 3.67 20.10
C ASP A 160 -1.06 3.58 18.60
N VAL A 161 -1.61 2.60 17.89
CA VAL A 161 -1.45 2.46 16.42
C VAL A 161 -2.04 3.65 15.68
N LEU A 162 -3.22 4.12 16.07
CA LEU A 162 -3.81 5.35 15.51
C LEU A 162 -2.95 6.58 15.81
N GLY A 163 -2.42 6.68 17.04
CA GLY A 163 -1.47 7.72 17.42
C GLY A 163 -0.20 7.70 16.58
N ASN A 164 0.31 6.50 16.24
CA ASN A 164 1.47 6.35 15.35
C ASN A 164 1.16 6.80 13.93
N LEU A 165 0.00 6.42 13.37
CA LEU A 165 -0.43 6.89 12.05
C LEU A 165 -0.57 8.41 11.97
N LYS A 166 -1.08 9.03 13.03
CA LYS A 166 -1.23 10.50 13.08
C LYS A 166 0.10 11.23 12.89
N ARG A 167 1.22 10.68 13.40
CA ARG A 167 2.56 11.28 13.25
C ARG A 167 3.04 11.38 11.80
N PHE A 168 2.46 10.62 10.88
CA PHE A 168 2.80 10.68 9.46
C PHE A 168 1.96 11.70 8.69
N VAL A 169 0.93 12.27 9.32
CA VAL A 169 0.05 13.28 8.73
C VAL A 169 0.45 14.69 9.17
N ASP A 170 0.95 14.83 10.40
CA ASP A 170 1.40 16.10 11.00
C ASP A 170 2.83 16.46 10.54
#